data_a4657a9c0b7dcfd1efe96553851856e2
#
_entry.id   a4657a9c0b7dcfd1efe96553851856e2
#
_cell.length_a   1.000
_cell.length_b   1.000
_cell.length_c   1.000
_cell.angle_alpha   90.00
_cell.angle_beta   90.00
_cell.angle_gamma   90.00
#
_symmetry.space_group_name_H-M   'P 1'
#
loop_
_entity.id
_entity.type
_entity.pdbx_description
1 polymer ?
#
loop_
_entity_poly.entity_id
_entity_poly.type
_entity_poly.pdbx_seq_one_letter_code
_entity_poly.pdbx_strand_id
1 'polypeptide(L)'
;MKKISILVATTLLISSCSSTNQVNSPGFVPGCDQIKLLDTADKSIVMPCLDGEVSINFHQLKGPMVINVWGSWCEGCRQEMPYFVDLYKTKAFESGQIQLLGVNVEESSKEDAVEYIKKSGMSWPHLEDLDGISKSIFGPGVPVTWFIDKEGENVGTKIGAYTNKDQLFEQVEKAFGIKL
;
A
#
# COMPACT_ATOMS: atom_id res chain seq x y z
N MET A 1 -59.14 -23.52 39.98
CA MET A 1 -57.97 -22.66 40.09
C MET A 1 -56.96 -23.07 39.01
N LYS A 2 -56.97 -22.39 37.86
CA LYS A 2 -56.11 -22.68 36.68
C LYS A 2 -54.81 -21.88 36.83
N LYS A 3 -53.68 -22.57 36.91
CA LYS A 3 -52.34 -21.94 36.88
C LYS A 3 -51.93 -21.71 35.45
N ILE A 4 -51.77 -20.44 35.06
CA ILE A 4 -51.23 -20.00 33.77
C ILE A 4 -49.72 -19.93 33.91
N SER A 5 -49.01 -20.81 33.18
CA SER A 5 -47.55 -20.74 33.05
C SER A 5 -47.21 -19.82 31.88
N ILE A 6 -46.54 -18.71 32.18
CA ILE A 6 -46.02 -17.77 31.16
C ILE A 6 -44.64 -18.25 30.74
N LEU A 7 -44.52 -18.67 29.48
CA LEU A 7 -43.24 -19.01 28.85
C LEU A 7 -42.61 -17.71 28.36
N VAL A 8 -41.50 -17.31 28.98
CA VAL A 8 -40.69 -16.19 28.51
C VAL A 8 -39.70 -16.73 27.45
N ALA A 9 -39.98 -16.39 26.23
CA ALA A 9 -39.06 -16.68 25.12
C ALA A 9 -37.97 -15.61 25.08
N THR A 10 -36.77 -15.99 25.46
CA THR A 10 -35.57 -15.14 25.37
C THR A 10 -35.01 -15.22 23.93
N THR A 11 -35.24 -14.23 23.12
CA THR A 11 -34.62 -14.09 21.80
C THR A 11 -33.18 -13.62 21.97
N LEU A 12 -32.23 -14.51 21.71
CA LEU A 12 -30.81 -14.14 21.54
C LEU A 12 -30.66 -13.42 20.19
N LEU A 13 -30.41 -12.13 20.25
CA LEU A 13 -29.92 -11.37 19.11
C LEU A 13 -28.46 -11.72 18.88
N ILE A 14 -28.19 -12.56 17.89
CA ILE A 14 -26.82 -12.80 17.41
C ILE A 14 -26.42 -11.57 16.59
N SER A 15 -25.63 -10.67 17.20
CA SER A 15 -24.99 -9.57 16.53
C SER A 15 -23.88 -10.16 15.63
N SER A 16 -24.21 -10.39 14.37
CA SER A 16 -23.26 -10.76 13.34
C SER A 16 -22.39 -9.51 13.05
N CYS A 17 -21.18 -9.45 13.61
CA CYS A 17 -20.15 -8.54 13.14
C CYS A 17 -19.76 -9.00 11.74
N SER A 18 -20.42 -8.44 10.75
CA SER A 18 -20.00 -8.55 9.35
C SER A 18 -18.71 -7.76 9.21
N SER A 19 -17.57 -8.45 9.15
CA SER A 19 -16.32 -7.87 8.66
C SER A 19 -16.58 -7.48 7.21
N THR A 20 -16.90 -6.23 6.97
CA THR A 20 -16.96 -5.67 5.63
C THR A 20 -15.54 -5.67 5.08
N ASN A 21 -15.21 -6.65 4.23
CA ASN A 21 -14.13 -6.51 3.28
C ASN A 21 -14.42 -5.20 2.51
N GLN A 22 -13.70 -4.14 2.83
CA GLN A 22 -13.75 -2.90 2.05
C GLN A 22 -13.11 -3.21 0.71
N VAL A 23 -13.97 -3.57 -0.23
CA VAL A 23 -13.61 -3.75 -1.64
C VAL A 23 -13.11 -2.40 -2.16
N ASN A 24 -11.94 -2.40 -2.79
CA ASN A 24 -11.27 -1.27 -3.42
C ASN A 24 -12.22 -0.43 -4.29
N SER A 25 -12.92 0.52 -3.68
CA SER A 25 -13.71 1.51 -4.41
C SER A 25 -12.75 2.55 -4.98
N PRO A 26 -12.83 2.89 -6.28
CA PRO A 26 -12.04 3.98 -6.86
C PRO A 26 -12.24 5.26 -6.04
N GLY A 27 -11.15 5.82 -5.54
CA GLY A 27 -11.17 7.05 -4.75
C GLY A 27 -11.06 6.90 -3.24
N PHE A 28 -10.89 5.69 -2.72
CA PHE A 28 -10.52 5.42 -1.33
C PHE A 28 -8.99 5.32 -1.21
N VAL A 29 -8.40 5.92 -0.18
CA VAL A 29 -6.99 5.70 0.16
C VAL A 29 -6.92 4.47 1.05
N PRO A 30 -6.34 3.35 0.59
CA PRO A 30 -6.27 2.14 1.40
C PRO A 30 -5.41 2.33 2.64
N GLY A 31 -5.82 1.72 3.74
CA GLY A 31 -5.06 1.68 4.98
C GLY A 31 -3.82 0.78 4.89
N CYS A 32 -2.89 1.00 5.80
CA CYS A 32 -1.65 0.22 5.88
C CYS A 32 -1.74 -0.98 6.83
N ASP A 33 -2.90 -1.25 7.41
CA ASP A 33 -3.14 -2.34 8.36
C ASP A 33 -2.87 -3.75 7.78
N GLN A 34 -2.94 -3.88 6.45
CA GLN A 34 -2.68 -5.15 5.74
C GLN A 34 -1.24 -5.30 5.23
N ILE A 35 -0.38 -4.31 5.46
CA ILE A 35 1.03 -4.40 5.12
C ILE A 35 1.69 -5.50 5.95
N LYS A 36 2.38 -6.43 5.27
CA LYS A 36 3.11 -7.49 5.96
C LYS A 36 4.40 -6.93 6.57
N LEU A 37 4.62 -7.25 7.84
CA LEU A 37 5.77 -6.78 8.60
C LEU A 37 6.60 -7.94 9.13
N LEU A 38 7.91 -7.69 9.25
CA LEU A 38 8.85 -8.55 9.96
C LEU A 38 8.77 -8.26 11.46
N ASP A 39 8.97 -9.30 12.26
CA ASP A 39 9.15 -9.15 13.71
C ASP A 39 10.62 -8.79 13.99
N THR A 40 10.93 -7.52 13.93
CA THR A 40 12.28 -6.98 14.23
C THR A 40 12.20 -5.88 15.27
N ALA A 41 13.26 -5.74 16.07
CA ALA A 41 13.37 -4.72 17.11
C ALA A 41 13.77 -3.34 16.58
N ASP A 42 14.26 -3.25 15.34
CA ASP A 42 14.62 -1.96 14.73
C ASP A 42 13.37 -1.12 14.46
N LYS A 43 13.33 0.08 15.02
CA LYS A 43 12.24 1.05 14.90
C LYS A 43 12.73 2.44 14.50
N SER A 44 13.85 2.51 13.80
CA SER A 44 14.53 3.78 13.53
C SER A 44 13.83 4.69 12.53
N ILE A 45 13.05 4.12 11.61
CA ILE A 45 12.36 4.89 10.55
C ILE A 45 10.87 4.56 10.55
N VAL A 46 10.08 5.48 11.07
CA VAL A 46 8.62 5.33 11.16
C VAL A 46 7.96 6.40 10.32
N MET A 47 7.10 5.98 9.39
CA MET A 47 6.32 6.87 8.53
C MET A 47 4.82 6.65 8.78
N PRO A 48 4.02 7.71 8.92
CA PRO A 48 2.57 7.58 9.01
C PRO A 48 1.99 7.01 7.70
N CYS A 49 0.94 6.24 7.82
CA CYS A 49 0.11 5.90 6.67
C CYS A 49 -0.70 7.12 6.23
N LEU A 50 -0.86 7.30 4.94
CA LEU A 50 -1.56 8.46 4.38
C LEU A 50 -3.06 8.48 4.76
N ASP A 51 -3.67 7.35 5.12
CA ASP A 51 -5.03 7.32 5.68
C ASP A 51 -5.08 7.86 7.12
N GLY A 52 -3.95 7.92 7.82
CA GLY A 52 -3.81 8.48 9.17
C GLY A 52 -4.11 7.51 10.31
N GLU A 53 -4.45 6.25 10.01
CA GLU A 53 -4.87 5.26 11.03
C GLU A 53 -3.67 4.66 11.78
N VAL A 54 -2.59 4.34 11.06
CA VAL A 54 -1.40 3.68 11.61
C VAL A 54 -0.12 4.31 11.11
N SER A 55 1.00 3.97 11.75
CA SER A 55 2.35 4.27 11.25
C SER A 55 3.12 2.98 11.04
N ILE A 56 3.92 2.93 9.99
CA ILE A 56 4.72 1.77 9.60
C ILE A 56 6.20 2.06 9.85
N ASN A 57 6.87 1.12 10.49
CA ASN A 57 8.32 1.13 10.54
C ASN A 57 8.88 0.55 9.24
N PHE A 58 9.64 1.36 8.51
CA PHE A 58 10.16 0.99 7.20
C PHE A 58 11.04 -0.27 7.24
N HIS A 59 11.87 -0.44 8.28
CA HIS A 59 12.73 -1.61 8.45
C HIS A 59 11.97 -2.90 8.82
N GLN A 60 10.67 -2.80 9.07
CA GLN A 60 9.82 -3.97 9.28
C GLN A 60 9.06 -4.40 8.02
N LEU A 61 9.20 -3.68 6.91
CA LEU A 61 8.52 -4.07 5.67
C LEU A 61 8.94 -5.46 5.22
N LYS A 62 7.95 -6.28 4.90
CA LYS A 62 8.15 -7.67 4.45
C LYS A 62 7.56 -7.85 3.06
N GLY A 63 8.42 -8.25 2.11
CA GLY A 63 7.98 -8.56 0.76
C GLY A 63 7.46 -10.01 0.57
N PRO A 64 7.30 -10.45 -0.67
CA PRO A 64 7.61 -9.68 -1.88
C PRO A 64 6.81 -8.38 -1.98
N MET A 65 7.49 -7.26 -2.19
CA MET A 65 6.82 -5.96 -2.26
C MET A 65 7.52 -5.04 -3.26
N VAL A 66 6.72 -4.33 -4.04
CA VAL A 66 7.17 -3.19 -4.85
C VAL A 66 6.90 -1.93 -4.06
N ILE A 67 7.91 -1.07 -3.90
CA ILE A 67 7.79 0.24 -3.25
C ILE A 67 8.00 1.30 -4.33
N ASN A 68 6.98 2.13 -4.57
CA ASN A 68 7.05 3.26 -5.50
C ASN A 68 7.10 4.58 -4.72
N VAL A 69 8.19 5.33 -4.87
CA VAL A 69 8.40 6.64 -4.24
C VAL A 69 7.99 7.72 -5.24
N TRP A 70 7.03 8.55 -4.85
CA TRP A 70 6.34 9.46 -5.77
C TRP A 70 5.87 10.76 -5.10
N GLY A 71 5.61 11.78 -5.92
CA GLY A 71 4.92 13.01 -5.53
C GLY A 71 3.92 13.42 -6.59
N SER A 72 2.82 14.08 -6.22
CA SER A 72 1.79 14.54 -7.16
C SER A 72 2.32 15.59 -8.14
N TRP A 73 3.31 16.36 -7.71
CA TRP A 73 4.02 17.38 -8.45
C TRP A 73 5.03 16.83 -9.45
N CYS A 74 5.46 15.57 -9.30
CA CYS A 74 6.52 14.93 -10.08
C CYS A 74 5.99 14.48 -11.46
N GLU A 75 6.48 15.10 -12.53
CA GLU A 75 6.04 14.76 -13.89
C GLU A 75 6.33 13.32 -14.29
N GLY A 76 7.56 12.82 -14.02
CA GLY A 76 7.93 11.43 -14.30
C GLY A 76 7.07 10.41 -13.52
N CYS A 77 6.73 10.75 -12.27
CA CYS A 77 5.84 9.92 -11.46
C CYS A 77 4.43 9.82 -12.08
N ARG A 78 3.91 10.95 -12.59
CA ARG A 78 2.62 10.99 -13.27
C ARG A 78 2.59 10.18 -14.56
N GLN A 79 3.69 10.22 -15.31
CA GLN A 79 3.80 9.46 -16.58
C GLN A 79 3.82 7.95 -16.37
N GLU A 80 4.46 7.46 -15.32
CA GLU A 80 4.55 6.02 -15.05
C GLU A 80 3.34 5.45 -14.26
N MET A 81 2.56 6.31 -13.56
CA MET A 81 1.50 5.86 -12.66
C MET A 81 0.45 4.95 -13.32
N PRO A 82 0.02 5.14 -14.56
CA PRO A 82 -0.88 4.21 -15.24
C PRO A 82 -0.35 2.78 -15.31
N TYR A 83 0.97 2.61 -15.38
CA TYR A 83 1.59 1.28 -15.42
C TYR A 83 1.52 0.57 -14.07
N PHE A 84 1.66 1.32 -12.96
CA PHE A 84 1.45 0.79 -11.61
C PHE A 84 -0.02 0.44 -11.34
N VAL A 85 -0.95 1.24 -11.83
CA VAL A 85 -2.39 0.93 -11.75
C VAL A 85 -2.71 -0.37 -12.49
N ASP A 86 -2.12 -0.58 -13.66
CA ASP A 86 -2.29 -1.84 -14.41
C ASP A 86 -1.59 -3.02 -13.72
N LEU A 87 -0.39 -2.80 -13.16
CA LEU A 87 0.34 -3.79 -12.39
C LEU A 87 -0.47 -4.28 -11.19
N TYR A 88 -1.08 -3.36 -10.45
CA TYR A 88 -1.87 -3.68 -9.25
C TYR A 88 -3.12 -4.53 -9.56
N LYS A 89 -3.64 -4.46 -10.79
CA LYS A 89 -4.77 -5.29 -11.26
C LYS A 89 -4.36 -6.70 -11.68
N THR A 90 -3.08 -7.04 -11.65
CA THR A 90 -2.66 -8.41 -11.98
C THR A 90 -2.97 -9.36 -10.83
N LYS A 91 -3.17 -10.63 -11.16
CA LYS A 91 -3.53 -11.67 -10.18
C LYS A 91 -2.53 -11.78 -9.02
N ALA A 92 -1.24 -11.54 -9.27
CA ALA A 92 -0.20 -11.62 -8.25
C ALA A 92 -0.39 -10.54 -7.14
N PHE A 93 -0.82 -9.34 -7.52
CA PHE A 93 -1.11 -8.26 -6.58
C PHE A 93 -2.50 -8.38 -5.96
N GLU A 94 -3.53 -8.66 -6.74
CA GLU A 94 -4.90 -8.87 -6.23
C GLU A 94 -5.00 -9.98 -5.19
N SER A 95 -4.20 -11.05 -5.34
CA SER A 95 -4.13 -12.14 -4.37
C SER A 95 -3.28 -11.84 -3.14
N GLY A 96 -2.56 -10.71 -3.10
CA GLY A 96 -1.60 -10.39 -2.05
C GLY A 96 -0.34 -11.26 -2.07
N GLN A 97 -0.06 -11.98 -3.17
CA GLN A 97 1.20 -12.69 -3.38
C GLN A 97 2.36 -11.69 -3.39
N ILE A 98 2.20 -10.56 -4.10
CA ILE A 98 3.09 -9.40 -4.07
C ILE A 98 2.31 -8.22 -3.54
N GLN A 99 2.94 -7.39 -2.71
CA GLN A 99 2.36 -6.15 -2.21
C GLN A 99 2.87 -4.97 -3.04
N LEU A 100 2.08 -3.91 -3.12
CA LEU A 100 2.48 -2.61 -3.63
C LEU A 100 2.30 -1.57 -2.53
N LEU A 101 3.33 -0.77 -2.30
CA LEU A 101 3.35 0.31 -1.32
C LEU A 101 3.82 1.59 -2.01
N GLY A 102 3.06 2.67 -1.85
CA GLY A 102 3.50 4.00 -2.22
C GLY A 102 4.25 4.66 -1.06
N VAL A 103 5.25 5.48 -1.36
CA VAL A 103 5.83 6.45 -0.43
C VAL A 103 5.66 7.81 -1.06
N ASN A 104 4.74 8.59 -0.50
CA ASN A 104 4.45 9.94 -0.98
C ASN A 104 5.39 10.94 -0.33
N VAL A 105 6.02 11.79 -1.13
CA VAL A 105 7.08 12.69 -0.67
C VAL A 105 6.87 14.13 -1.12
N GLU A 106 7.30 15.06 -0.27
CA GLU A 106 7.43 16.50 -0.60
C GLU A 106 6.15 17.14 -1.15
N GLU A 107 4.99 16.73 -0.66
CA GLU A 107 3.73 17.35 -1.05
C GLU A 107 3.55 18.72 -0.41
N SER A 108 2.78 19.58 -1.08
CA SER A 108 2.37 20.86 -0.49
C SER A 108 1.33 20.68 0.61
N SER A 109 0.50 19.64 0.49
CA SER A 109 -0.49 19.24 1.49
C SER A 109 -0.83 17.76 1.35
N LYS A 110 -1.35 17.17 2.42
CA LYS A 110 -1.89 15.80 2.39
C LYS A 110 -3.06 15.67 1.41
N GLU A 111 -3.86 16.72 1.29
CA GLU A 111 -5.01 16.80 0.40
C GLU A 111 -4.60 16.65 -1.06
N ASP A 112 -3.47 17.26 -1.47
CA ASP A 112 -2.94 17.14 -2.85
C ASP A 112 -2.59 15.69 -3.18
N ALA A 113 -1.93 14.98 -2.25
CA ALA A 113 -1.65 13.56 -2.40
C ALA A 113 -2.93 12.73 -2.53
N VAL A 114 -3.89 12.94 -1.64
CA VAL A 114 -5.18 12.22 -1.64
C VAL A 114 -5.98 12.47 -2.92
N GLU A 115 -6.03 13.71 -3.38
CA GLU A 115 -6.70 14.05 -4.64
C GLU A 115 -6.03 13.33 -5.82
N TYR A 116 -4.70 13.36 -5.87
CA TYR A 116 -3.95 12.69 -6.94
C TYR A 116 -4.17 11.17 -6.92
N ILE A 117 -4.13 10.51 -5.75
CA ILE A 117 -4.42 9.08 -5.59
C ILE A 117 -5.79 8.74 -6.18
N LYS A 118 -6.82 9.50 -5.80
CA LYS A 118 -8.19 9.31 -6.29
C LYS A 118 -8.30 9.48 -7.80
N LYS A 119 -7.72 10.56 -8.33
CA LYS A 119 -7.76 10.88 -9.75
C LYS A 119 -7.01 9.85 -10.60
N SER A 120 -5.90 9.32 -10.10
CA SER A 120 -5.06 8.37 -10.83
C SER A 120 -5.52 6.92 -10.71
N GLY A 121 -6.46 6.61 -9.80
CA GLY A 121 -6.97 5.26 -9.58
C GLY A 121 -6.00 4.37 -8.78
N MET A 122 -5.11 4.98 -8.00
CA MET A 122 -4.23 4.25 -7.09
C MET A 122 -5.08 3.64 -5.97
N SER A 123 -4.99 2.32 -5.78
CA SER A 123 -5.83 1.57 -4.84
C SER A 123 -5.01 0.65 -3.94
N TRP A 124 -3.81 1.08 -3.59
CA TRP A 124 -2.89 0.42 -2.67
C TRP A 124 -2.49 1.37 -1.54
N PRO A 125 -1.90 0.85 -0.43
CA PRO A 125 -1.47 1.67 0.70
C PRO A 125 -0.36 2.67 0.35
N HIS A 126 -0.36 3.81 1.04
CA HIS A 126 0.66 4.85 0.89
C HIS A 126 1.17 5.31 2.25
N LEU A 127 2.49 5.43 2.40
CA LEU A 127 3.13 6.14 3.50
C LEU A 127 3.30 7.61 3.12
N GLU A 128 3.27 8.47 4.13
CA GLU A 128 3.50 9.90 3.99
C GLU A 128 4.86 10.26 4.59
N ASP A 129 5.76 10.80 3.79
CA ASP A 129 7.06 11.28 4.25
C ASP A 129 7.06 12.79 4.49
N LEU A 130 6.61 13.17 5.67
CA LEU A 130 6.53 14.57 6.09
C LEU A 130 7.89 15.21 6.36
N ASP A 131 8.84 14.41 6.83
CA ASP A 131 10.11 14.89 7.37
C ASP A 131 11.28 14.75 6.38
N GLY A 132 11.03 14.22 5.18
CA GLY A 132 12.05 13.97 4.15
C GLY A 132 13.00 12.83 4.49
N ILE A 133 12.61 11.93 5.39
CA ILE A 133 13.39 10.76 5.82
C ILE A 133 13.67 9.82 4.65
N SER A 134 12.74 9.73 3.70
CA SER A 134 12.85 8.90 2.50
C SER A 134 14.10 9.21 1.67
N LYS A 135 14.59 10.46 1.70
CA LYS A 135 15.81 10.83 0.99
C LYS A 135 17.05 10.06 1.46
N SER A 136 17.09 9.70 2.75
CA SER A 136 18.19 8.91 3.31
C SER A 136 18.15 7.44 2.86
N ILE A 137 16.99 6.95 2.45
CA ILE A 137 16.74 5.57 2.03
C ILE A 137 16.82 5.44 0.51
N PHE A 138 16.06 6.27 -0.20
CA PHE A 138 15.83 6.16 -1.65
C PHE A 138 16.68 7.11 -2.50
N GLY A 139 17.38 8.06 -1.86
CA GLY A 139 18.08 9.14 -2.52
C GLY A 139 17.22 10.39 -2.73
N PRO A 140 17.80 11.46 -3.30
CA PRO A 140 17.19 12.80 -3.27
C PRO A 140 16.14 13.06 -4.36
N GLY A 141 15.88 12.11 -5.26
CA GLY A 141 14.99 12.32 -6.40
C GLY A 141 13.88 11.31 -6.53
N VAL A 142 12.85 11.68 -7.27
CA VAL A 142 11.71 10.82 -7.62
C VAL A 142 11.45 10.83 -9.12
N PRO A 143 10.85 9.77 -9.72
CA PRO A 143 10.42 8.54 -9.04
C PRO A 143 11.57 7.58 -8.76
N VAL A 144 11.40 6.77 -7.72
CA VAL A 144 12.25 5.61 -7.44
C VAL A 144 11.36 4.41 -7.16
N THR A 145 11.74 3.25 -7.70
CA THR A 145 11.06 1.99 -7.39
C THR A 145 12.03 1.01 -6.76
N TRP A 146 11.66 0.46 -5.61
CA TRP A 146 12.37 -0.61 -4.93
C TRP A 146 11.59 -1.92 -4.99
N PHE A 147 12.33 -3.01 -5.00
CA PHE A 147 11.82 -4.36 -4.90
C PHE A 147 12.42 -5.00 -3.65
N ILE A 148 11.59 -5.37 -2.68
CA ILE A 148 12.06 -6.04 -1.47
C ILE A 148 11.53 -7.47 -1.42
N ASP A 149 12.39 -8.38 -0.97
CA ASP A 149 12.06 -9.79 -0.83
C ASP A 149 11.33 -10.09 0.50
N LYS A 150 11.06 -11.36 0.75
CA LYS A 150 10.35 -11.83 1.94
C LYS A 150 11.13 -11.62 3.25
N GLU A 151 12.42 -11.39 3.16
CA GLU A 151 13.30 -11.02 4.27
C GLU A 151 13.37 -9.51 4.50
N GLY A 152 12.77 -8.68 3.61
CA GLY A 152 12.82 -7.22 3.68
C GLY A 152 14.05 -6.60 3.00
N GLU A 153 14.85 -7.43 2.32
CA GLU A 153 16.07 -6.98 1.66
C GLU A 153 15.76 -6.39 0.26
N ASN A 154 16.47 -5.32 -0.10
CA ASN A 154 16.36 -4.74 -1.42
C ASN A 154 17.02 -5.64 -2.47
N VAL A 155 16.22 -6.22 -3.36
CA VAL A 155 16.67 -7.08 -4.46
C VAL A 155 16.67 -6.40 -5.83
N GLY A 156 16.30 -5.13 -5.88
CA GLY A 156 16.34 -4.34 -7.11
C GLY A 156 15.88 -2.90 -6.93
N THR A 157 16.48 -2.02 -7.71
CA THR A 157 16.15 -0.59 -7.69
C THR A 157 16.04 -0.05 -9.12
N LYS A 158 15.04 0.78 -9.36
CA LYS A 158 14.91 1.59 -10.58
C LYS A 158 14.87 3.06 -10.17
N ILE A 159 15.81 3.84 -10.67
CA ILE A 159 15.83 5.31 -10.53
C ILE A 159 15.29 5.92 -11.82
N GLY A 160 14.40 6.89 -11.67
CA GLY A 160 13.69 7.53 -12.77
C GLY A 160 12.50 6.73 -13.29
N ALA A 161 11.64 7.39 -14.05
CA ALA A 161 10.37 6.84 -14.52
C ALA A 161 10.53 5.64 -15.47
N TYR A 162 9.57 4.72 -15.41
CA TYR A 162 9.36 3.76 -16.48
C TYR A 162 8.79 4.46 -17.71
N THR A 163 9.28 4.10 -18.87
CA THR A 163 8.84 4.68 -20.15
C THR A 163 7.73 3.90 -20.82
N ASN A 164 7.50 2.66 -20.38
CA ASN A 164 6.41 1.81 -20.81
C ASN A 164 6.10 0.74 -19.77
N LYS A 165 4.94 0.12 -19.90
CA LYS A 165 4.42 -0.90 -19.01
C LYS A 165 5.30 -2.16 -18.95
N ASP A 166 5.80 -2.59 -20.09
CA ASP A 166 6.55 -3.87 -20.21
C ASP A 166 7.83 -3.82 -19.38
N GLN A 167 8.52 -2.66 -19.35
CA GLN A 167 9.71 -2.49 -18.50
C GLN A 167 9.41 -2.70 -17.01
N LEU A 168 8.30 -2.18 -16.51
CA LEU A 168 7.89 -2.38 -15.11
C LEU A 168 7.56 -3.85 -14.84
N PHE A 169 6.77 -4.46 -15.72
CA PHE A 169 6.32 -5.85 -15.57
C PHE A 169 7.49 -6.83 -15.62
N GLU A 170 8.38 -6.70 -16.61
CA GLU A 170 9.60 -7.52 -16.72
C GLU A 170 10.49 -7.37 -15.47
N GLN A 171 10.60 -6.17 -14.92
CA GLN A 171 11.41 -5.96 -13.72
C GLN A 171 10.80 -6.62 -12.48
N VAL A 172 9.47 -6.56 -12.31
CA VAL A 172 8.75 -7.27 -11.24
C VAL A 172 8.92 -8.79 -11.40
N GLU A 173 8.70 -9.32 -12.60
CA GLU A 173 8.90 -10.75 -12.90
C GLU A 173 10.32 -11.20 -12.55
N LYS A 174 11.32 -10.43 -12.96
CA LYS A 174 12.73 -10.70 -12.67
C LYS A 174 13.07 -10.63 -11.19
N ALA A 175 12.58 -9.61 -10.49
CA ALA A 175 12.88 -9.40 -9.08
C ALA A 175 12.34 -10.53 -8.20
N PHE A 176 11.17 -11.08 -8.55
CA PHE A 176 10.47 -12.06 -7.71
C PHE A 176 10.39 -13.47 -8.32
N GLY A 177 10.94 -13.68 -9.51
CA GLY A 177 10.95 -14.98 -10.16
C GLY A 177 9.56 -15.52 -10.52
N ILE A 178 8.64 -14.65 -10.87
CA ILE A 178 7.24 -14.98 -11.22
C ILE A 178 6.92 -14.61 -12.66
N LYS A 179 5.70 -14.95 -13.08
CA LYS A 179 5.03 -14.44 -14.29
C LYS A 179 3.77 -13.69 -13.90
N LEU A 180 3.56 -12.52 -14.49
CA LEU A 180 2.41 -11.62 -14.26
C LEU A 180 1.28 -11.88 -15.25
#